data_9661b540fa893851abde1be42118607e
#
_entry.id   9661b540fa893851abde1be42118607e
#
_cell.length_a   1.000
_cell.length_b   1.000
_cell.length_c   1.000
_cell.angle_alpha   90.00
_cell.angle_beta   90.00
_cell.angle_gamma   90.00
#
_symmetry.space_group_name_H-M   'P 1'
#
loop_
_entity.id
_entity.type
_entity.pdbx_description
1 polymer ?
#
loop_
_entity_poly.entity_id
_entity_poly.type
_entity_poly.pdbx_seq_one_letter_code
_entity_poly.pdbx_strand_id
1 'polypeptide(L)'
;VAAGPNAGAYGASKAAIALLTAQMGIEWGPHGIRVNAVAPGLIDAGMSAPIYADPATRTARQSKVPLGRLGTAAEIADVVLFLASDRSAYVHGQNIVVDGGVTGSVIAHLPRPASVDSVGHTG
;
A
#
# COMPACT_ATOMS: atom_id res chain seq x y z
N VAL A 1 1.75 5.77 6.06
CA VAL A 1 2.76 6.40 5.20
C VAL A 1 4.08 6.40 5.97
N ALA A 2 5.14 5.84 5.38
CA ALA A 2 6.47 5.82 5.98
C ALA A 2 7.34 6.95 5.38
N ALA A 3 8.21 7.52 6.22
CA ALA A 3 9.25 8.42 5.74
C ALA A 3 10.30 7.64 4.95
N GLY A 4 10.85 8.26 3.92
CA GLY A 4 11.89 7.65 3.10
C GLY A 4 12.94 8.67 2.67
N PRO A 5 14.19 8.24 2.43
CA PRO A 5 15.23 9.13 1.95
C PRO A 5 14.84 9.70 0.58
N ASN A 6 15.18 10.96 0.36
CA ASN A 6 14.93 11.69 -0.89
C ASN A 6 13.44 11.86 -1.28
N ALA A 7 12.51 11.61 -0.35
CA ALA A 7 11.07 11.76 -0.62
C ALA A 7 10.58 13.21 -0.52
N GLY A 8 11.34 14.09 0.17
CA GLY A 8 10.95 15.49 0.36
C GLY A 8 9.55 15.63 0.94
N ALA A 9 8.74 16.49 0.35
CA ALA A 9 7.36 16.72 0.76
C ALA A 9 6.38 15.61 0.35
N TYR A 10 6.81 14.59 -0.41
CA TYR A 10 5.92 13.54 -0.91
C TYR A 10 5.23 12.77 0.23
N GLY A 11 6.01 12.31 1.22
CA GLY A 11 5.46 11.59 2.37
C GLY A 11 4.46 12.44 3.17
N ALA A 12 4.78 13.71 3.38
CA ALA A 12 3.88 14.64 4.05
C ALA A 12 2.57 14.85 3.28
N SER A 13 2.63 14.99 1.94
CA SER A 13 1.44 15.15 1.10
C SER A 13 0.53 13.91 1.17
N LYS A 14 1.13 12.71 1.20
CA LYS A 14 0.37 11.45 1.31
C LYS A 14 -0.26 11.28 2.70
N ALA A 15 0.42 11.69 3.77
CA ALA A 15 -0.14 11.71 5.12
C ALA A 15 -1.30 12.70 5.22
N ALA A 16 -1.19 13.85 4.57
CA ALA A 16 -2.25 14.84 4.51
C ALA A 16 -3.51 14.30 3.82
N ILE A 17 -3.37 13.53 2.73
CA ILE A 17 -4.50 12.89 2.05
C ILE A 17 -5.21 11.89 2.98
N ALA A 18 -4.48 11.09 3.75
CA ALA A 18 -5.06 10.14 4.68
C ALA A 18 -5.88 10.84 5.77
N LEU A 19 -5.34 11.93 6.35
CA LEU A 19 -6.06 12.72 7.34
C LEU A 19 -7.27 13.44 6.73
N LEU A 20 -7.13 14.02 5.54
CA LEU A 20 -8.23 14.66 4.82
C LEU A 20 -9.36 13.66 4.52
N THR A 21 -9.03 12.45 4.13
CA THR A 21 -10.01 11.37 3.90
C THR A 21 -10.84 11.09 5.16
N ALA A 22 -10.19 11.00 6.31
CA ALA A 22 -10.88 10.81 7.59
C ALA A 22 -11.75 12.02 7.94
N GLN A 23 -11.25 13.24 7.75
CA GLN A 23 -11.96 14.48 8.02
C GLN A 23 -13.22 14.61 7.14
N MET A 24 -13.07 14.39 5.84
CA MET A 24 -14.20 14.38 4.90
C MET A 24 -15.21 13.29 5.24
N GLY A 25 -14.73 12.14 5.73
CA GLY A 25 -15.59 11.08 6.21
C GLY A 25 -16.50 11.54 7.36
N ILE A 26 -15.94 12.24 8.33
CA ILE A 26 -16.70 12.79 9.46
C ILE A 26 -17.74 13.80 8.98
N GLU A 27 -17.34 14.70 8.09
CA GLU A 27 -18.18 15.81 7.64
C GLU A 27 -19.29 15.37 6.66
N TRP A 28 -18.98 14.41 5.78
CA TRP A 28 -19.88 14.01 4.68
C TRP A 28 -20.69 12.75 4.99
N GLY A 29 -20.28 11.97 5.99
CA GLY A 29 -21.02 10.79 6.44
C GLY A 29 -22.49 11.07 6.74
N PRO A 30 -22.83 12.16 7.50
CA PRO A 30 -24.22 12.52 7.78
C PRO A 30 -25.07 12.80 6.52
N HIS A 31 -24.43 13.08 5.40
CA HIS A 31 -25.08 13.32 4.11
C HIS A 31 -25.15 12.05 3.24
N GLY A 32 -24.79 10.88 3.77
CA GLY A 32 -24.84 9.61 3.05
C GLY A 32 -23.69 9.45 2.02
N ILE A 33 -22.63 10.22 2.15
CA ILE A 33 -21.46 10.16 1.27
C ILE A 33 -20.33 9.42 1.98
N ARG A 34 -19.91 8.30 1.40
CA ARG A 34 -18.72 7.57 1.87
C ARG A 34 -17.46 8.11 1.22
N VAL A 35 -16.41 8.25 2.01
CA VAL A 35 -15.12 8.75 1.58
C VAL A 35 -14.04 7.78 2.04
N ASN A 36 -13.26 7.26 1.10
CA ASN A 36 -12.13 6.39 1.37
C ASN A 36 -10.97 6.74 0.44
N ALA A 37 -9.77 6.35 0.81
CA ALA A 37 -8.58 6.47 -0.01
C ALA A 37 -7.96 5.10 -0.25
N VAL A 38 -7.28 4.94 -1.38
CA VAL A 38 -6.48 3.77 -1.70
C VAL A 38 -5.01 4.19 -1.74
N ALA A 39 -4.16 3.45 -1.06
CA ALA A 39 -2.72 3.66 -1.03
C ALA A 39 -2.00 2.49 -1.71
N PRO A 40 -1.71 2.58 -3.01
CA PRO A 40 -1.00 1.55 -3.75
C PRO A 40 0.45 1.42 -3.28
N GLY A 41 0.99 0.20 -3.34
CA GLY A 41 2.40 -0.07 -3.16
C GLY A 41 3.21 0.02 -4.46
N LEU A 42 4.07 -0.97 -4.70
CA LEU A 42 4.90 -1.03 -5.90
C LEU A 42 4.06 -1.62 -7.06
N ILE A 43 3.60 -0.75 -7.94
CA ILE A 43 2.70 -1.08 -9.05
C ILE A 43 3.41 -0.88 -10.38
N ASP A 44 3.35 -1.90 -11.25
CA ASP A 44 3.91 -1.85 -12.60
C ASP A 44 2.93 -1.15 -13.55
N ALA A 45 2.76 0.14 -13.36
CA ALA A 45 1.86 0.95 -14.18
C ALA A 45 2.15 2.45 -14.03
N GLY A 46 1.61 3.24 -14.92
CA GLY A 46 1.64 4.70 -14.86
C GLY A 46 3.05 5.26 -14.79
N MET A 47 3.28 6.19 -13.88
CA MET A 47 4.58 6.86 -13.71
C MET A 47 5.71 5.91 -13.27
N SER A 48 5.39 4.77 -12.71
CA SER A 48 6.37 3.79 -12.24
C SER A 48 6.84 2.81 -13.33
N ALA A 49 6.11 2.68 -14.43
CA ALA A 49 6.42 1.74 -15.50
C ALA A 49 7.85 1.88 -16.05
N PRO A 50 8.40 3.11 -16.30
CA PRO A 50 9.78 3.27 -16.76
C PRO A 50 10.82 2.74 -15.76
N ILE A 51 10.54 2.79 -14.46
CA ILE A 51 11.44 2.28 -13.42
C ILE A 51 11.57 0.77 -13.54
N TYR A 52 10.47 0.08 -13.85
CA TYR A 52 10.42 -1.39 -13.95
C TYR A 52 10.82 -1.92 -15.33
N ALA A 53 11.10 -1.04 -16.29
CA ALA A 53 11.71 -1.42 -17.56
C ALA A 53 13.16 -1.90 -17.40
N ASP A 54 13.86 -1.46 -16.34
CA ASP A 54 15.18 -2.00 -15.98
C ASP A 54 15.04 -3.32 -15.21
N PRO A 55 15.51 -4.47 -15.76
CA PRO A 55 15.33 -5.77 -15.15
C PRO A 55 15.95 -5.90 -13.75
N ALA A 56 17.11 -5.30 -13.53
CA ALA A 56 17.79 -5.37 -12.23
C ALA A 56 17.01 -4.62 -11.15
N THR A 57 16.53 -3.43 -11.45
CA THR A 57 15.69 -2.64 -10.55
C THR A 57 14.36 -3.35 -10.27
N ARG A 58 13.73 -3.92 -11.29
CA ARG A 58 12.52 -4.71 -11.16
C ARG A 58 12.71 -5.87 -10.18
N THR A 59 13.73 -6.69 -10.40
CA THR A 59 14.04 -7.83 -9.54
C THR A 59 14.31 -7.41 -8.11
N ALA A 60 15.13 -6.38 -7.90
CA ALA A 60 15.46 -5.87 -6.58
C ALA A 60 14.21 -5.39 -5.81
N ARG A 61 13.30 -4.69 -6.48
CA ARG A 61 12.06 -4.21 -5.86
C ARG A 61 11.07 -5.33 -5.59
N GLN A 62 10.89 -6.26 -6.52
CA GLN A 62 10.04 -7.43 -6.32
C GLN A 62 10.46 -8.26 -5.10
N SER A 63 11.76 -8.41 -4.85
CA SER A 63 12.27 -9.14 -3.70
C SER A 63 11.91 -8.52 -2.34
N LYS A 64 11.49 -7.26 -2.33
CA LYS A 64 11.04 -6.55 -1.12
C LYS A 64 9.54 -6.66 -0.88
N VAL A 65 8.80 -7.18 -1.83
CA VAL A 65 7.35 -7.39 -1.70
C VAL A 65 7.10 -8.77 -1.10
N PRO A 66 6.44 -8.90 0.05
CA PRO A 66 6.14 -10.22 0.62
C PRO A 66 5.41 -11.16 -0.32
N LEU A 67 4.50 -10.66 -1.18
CA LEU A 67 3.86 -11.47 -2.22
C LEU A 67 4.80 -11.84 -3.39
N GLY A 68 6.04 -11.34 -3.41
CA GLY A 68 7.07 -11.72 -4.38
C GLY A 68 6.90 -11.14 -5.78
N ARG A 69 6.01 -10.19 -5.98
CA ARG A 69 5.74 -9.57 -7.29
C ARG A 69 5.27 -8.13 -7.14
N LEU A 70 5.38 -7.37 -8.23
CA LEU A 70 4.73 -6.06 -8.33
C LEU A 70 3.21 -6.23 -8.46
N GLY A 71 2.47 -5.24 -7.99
CA GLY A 71 1.04 -5.17 -8.24
C GLY A 71 0.74 -4.68 -9.66
N THR A 72 -0.49 -4.86 -10.10
CA THR A 72 -1.00 -4.40 -11.39
C THR A 72 -2.01 -3.27 -11.23
N ALA A 73 -2.20 -2.48 -12.29
CA ALA A 73 -3.23 -1.45 -12.30
C ALA A 73 -4.63 -2.05 -12.07
N ALA A 74 -4.92 -3.24 -12.63
CA ALA A 74 -6.19 -3.93 -12.46
C ALA A 74 -6.45 -4.30 -10.99
N GLU A 75 -5.44 -4.72 -10.25
CA GLU A 75 -5.59 -5.05 -8.84
C GLU A 75 -5.93 -3.81 -7.98
N ILE A 76 -5.41 -2.66 -8.33
CA ILE A 76 -5.80 -1.40 -7.69
C ILE A 76 -7.23 -1.00 -8.08
N ALA A 77 -7.57 -1.14 -9.36
CA ALA A 77 -8.90 -0.84 -9.87
C ALA A 77 -9.99 -1.71 -9.20
N ASP A 78 -9.70 -2.98 -8.94
CA ASP A 78 -10.61 -3.89 -8.25
C ASP A 78 -10.95 -3.41 -6.82
N VAL A 79 -9.97 -2.88 -6.10
CA VAL A 79 -10.19 -2.30 -4.77
C VAL A 79 -11.04 -1.03 -4.87
N VAL A 80 -10.78 -0.17 -5.85
CA VAL A 80 -11.57 1.05 -6.10
C VAL A 80 -13.02 0.68 -6.44
N LEU A 81 -13.23 -0.32 -7.28
CA LEU A 81 -14.58 -0.81 -7.63
C LEU A 81 -15.31 -1.35 -6.40
N PHE A 82 -14.64 -2.11 -5.55
CA PHE A 82 -15.22 -2.56 -4.28
C PHE A 82 -15.65 -1.38 -3.41
N LEU A 83 -14.79 -0.38 -3.24
CA LEU A 83 -15.09 0.80 -2.43
C LEU A 83 -16.20 1.66 -3.02
N ALA A 84 -16.35 1.67 -4.34
CA ALA A 84 -17.42 2.40 -5.03
C ALA A 84 -18.77 1.65 -5.02
N SER A 85 -18.77 0.38 -4.63
CA SER A 85 -19.96 -0.47 -4.63
C SER A 85 -20.65 -0.49 -3.26
N ASP A 86 -21.91 -1.00 -3.24
CA ASP A 86 -22.66 -1.21 -2.00
C ASP A 86 -22.05 -2.30 -1.10
N ARG A 87 -21.13 -3.13 -1.64
CA ARG A 87 -20.43 -4.16 -0.86
C ARG A 87 -19.55 -3.56 0.23
N SER A 88 -19.12 -2.32 0.06
CA SER A 88 -18.32 -1.57 1.05
C SER A 88 -19.16 -0.56 1.85
N ALA A 89 -20.44 -0.81 2.02
CA ALA A 89 -21.40 0.13 2.60
C ALA A 89 -21.03 0.63 4.00
N TYR A 90 -20.25 -0.14 4.76
CA TYR A 90 -19.79 0.25 6.11
C TYR A 90 -18.29 0.61 6.16
N VAL A 91 -17.61 0.67 5.02
CA VAL A 91 -16.22 1.11 4.89
C VAL A 91 -16.22 2.61 4.63
N HIS A 92 -15.69 3.39 5.56
CA HIS A 92 -15.80 4.84 5.54
C HIS A 92 -14.63 5.51 6.27
N GLY A 93 -14.10 6.59 5.71
CA GLY A 93 -13.00 7.35 6.29
C GLY A 93 -11.66 6.60 6.32
N GLN A 94 -11.51 5.53 5.55
CA GLN A 94 -10.36 4.63 5.61
C GLN A 94 -9.34 4.92 4.52
N ASN A 95 -8.07 4.67 4.83
CA ASN A 95 -6.99 4.61 3.87
C ASN A 95 -6.61 3.14 3.67
N ILE A 96 -7.01 2.55 2.55
CA ILE A 96 -6.82 1.14 2.26
C ILE A 96 -5.46 0.94 1.57
N VAL A 97 -4.56 0.28 2.24
CA VAL A 97 -3.23 -0.04 1.72
C VAL A 97 -3.31 -1.29 0.85
N VAL A 98 -2.83 -1.19 -0.41
CA VAL A 98 -2.83 -2.27 -1.40
C VAL A 98 -1.41 -2.40 -1.94
N ASP A 99 -0.55 -3.15 -1.23
CA ASP A 99 0.90 -3.10 -1.43
C ASP A 99 1.61 -4.46 -1.36
N GLY A 100 0.86 -5.54 -1.38
CA GLY A 100 1.45 -6.88 -1.29
C GLY A 100 2.18 -7.16 0.03
N GLY A 101 1.94 -6.36 1.07
CA GLY A 101 2.51 -6.53 2.41
C GLY A 101 3.76 -5.68 2.69
N VAL A 102 4.17 -4.80 1.76
CA VAL A 102 5.42 -4.02 1.91
C VAL A 102 5.43 -3.19 3.18
N THR A 103 4.37 -2.44 3.46
CA THR A 103 4.31 -1.55 4.63
C THR A 103 4.43 -2.31 5.95
N GLY A 104 3.88 -3.52 6.03
CA GLY A 104 3.93 -4.36 7.21
C GLY A 104 5.22 -5.18 7.35
N SER A 105 6.13 -5.14 6.38
CA SER A 105 7.27 -6.07 6.28
C SER A 105 8.59 -5.53 6.83
N VAL A 106 8.61 -4.38 7.46
CA VAL A 106 9.85 -3.74 7.94
C VAL A 106 10.67 -4.67 8.83
N ILE A 107 10.03 -5.34 9.78
CA ILE A 107 10.70 -6.27 10.71
C ILE A 107 11.26 -7.49 9.98
N ALA A 108 10.59 -7.95 8.92
CA ALA A 108 11.05 -9.12 8.15
C ALA A 108 12.37 -8.87 7.40
N HIS A 109 12.73 -7.60 7.20
CA HIS A 109 13.99 -7.23 6.54
C HIS A 109 15.12 -6.92 7.52
N LEU A 110 14.87 -7.00 8.82
CA LEU A 110 15.92 -6.81 9.81
C LEU A 110 16.78 -8.08 9.91
N PRO A 111 18.12 -7.95 10.02
CA PRO A 111 19.00 -9.08 10.21
C PRO A 111 18.63 -9.86 11.48
N ARG A 112 18.61 -11.18 11.38
CA ARG A 112 18.40 -12.08 12.51
C ARG A 112 19.58 -13.04 12.64
N PRO A 113 19.96 -13.46 13.87
CA PRO A 113 20.93 -14.53 14.05
C PRO A 113 20.42 -15.84 13.43
N ALA A 114 21.28 -16.59 12.77
CA ALA A 114 20.91 -17.85 12.12
C ALA A 114 20.26 -18.89 13.06
N SER A 115 20.53 -18.81 14.36
CA SER A 115 19.94 -19.68 15.38
C SER A 115 18.44 -19.45 15.62
N VAL A 116 17.88 -18.33 15.13
CA VAL A 116 16.45 -18.01 15.32
C VAL A 116 15.61 -18.48 14.13
N ASP A 117 16.23 -18.63 12.95
CA ASP A 117 15.52 -19.04 11.73
C ASP A 117 15.14 -20.53 11.73
N SER A 118 15.75 -21.34 12.61
CA SER A 118 15.50 -22.77 12.70
C SER A 118 14.28 -23.15 13.57
N VAL A 119 13.65 -22.20 14.26
CA VAL A 119 12.55 -22.47 15.23
C VAL A 119 11.16 -22.29 14.62
N GLY A 120 11.05 -21.84 13.38
CA GLY A 120 9.78 -21.40 12.79
C GLY A 120 9.05 -22.40 11.88
N HIS A 121 9.49 -23.65 11.73
CA HIS A 121 8.88 -24.59 10.76
C HIS A 121 8.57 -25.95 11.38
N THR A 122 7.85 -25.98 12.49
CA THR A 122 7.18 -27.18 12.98
C THR A 122 5.73 -26.83 13.32
N GLY A 123 4.83 -27.08 12.37
CA GLY A 123 3.40 -26.95 12.57
C GLY A 123 2.69 -26.66 11.28
#